data_5f2233598c175e34c4fd7b41d80014e2
#
_entry.id   5f2233598c175e34c4fd7b41d80014e2
#
_cell.length_a   1.000
_cell.length_b   1.000
_cell.length_c   1.000
_cell.angle_alpha   90.00
_cell.angle_beta   90.00
_cell.angle_gamma   90.00
#
_symmetry.space_group_name_H-M   'P 1'
#
loop_
_entity.id
_entity.type
_entity.pdbx_description
1 polymer ?
#
loop_
_entity_poly.entity_id
_entity_poly.type
_entity_poly.pdbx_seq_one_letter_code
_entity_poly.pdbx_strand_id
1 'polypeptide(L)'
;MTRKTTRRRVLVGVGASTTIGAAGCLGGTRNTGGSSSAEDGSAASGDGGNSTSGGSQQAASEPLTADGSSTVYPITSNGASVWNSNPPADDEEYWGPDQYGFNTKERMADFFAGIYGFEASNESQPPFSVNVGLSHSGTGIEKLTNGQVDIGDSSAPVQDELPERKSYENFTDHVVGVDGQPVVVSKPIYDAGVTKLTGDRLKAIYEGEITDWKNVDGYSGPSKEIQAICRAEGSGTDTAFRANLFGSPDAPIKCDSRIGQNQQVRTSVQQSDNAIAYMALAFVGGQAPAVALELDGTTYKLGKNLGAKGYPLSRDLHCYTWKGTSKKEAAFINMLLTEYGQKQFVEANDYFTLPPERREKQRSKLPKPDKQVNYGASTNANQTTTQSN
;
A
#
# COMPACT_ATOMS: atom_id res chain seq x y z
N MET A 1 32.71 21.22 7.43
CA MET A 1 31.86 21.68 6.31
C MET A 1 30.80 20.63 6.09
N THR A 2 29.60 20.88 6.61
CA THR A 2 28.48 19.88 6.65
C THR A 2 27.63 20.11 5.40
N ARG A 3 27.67 19.18 4.45
CA ARG A 3 26.80 19.21 3.27
C ARG A 3 25.37 18.84 3.70
N LYS A 4 24.47 19.80 3.63
CA LYS A 4 23.02 19.56 3.73
C LYS A 4 22.53 18.92 2.43
N THR A 5 22.20 17.65 2.48
CA THR A 5 21.54 16.94 1.37
C THR A 5 20.06 17.33 1.37
N THR A 6 19.65 18.10 0.40
CA THR A 6 18.25 18.47 0.19
C THR A 6 17.54 17.29 -0.48
N ARG A 7 16.75 16.53 0.29
CA ARG A 7 15.89 15.47 -0.26
C ARG A 7 14.81 16.11 -1.14
N ARG A 8 14.91 15.93 -2.46
CA ARG A 8 13.83 16.26 -3.39
C ARG A 8 12.76 15.16 -3.27
N ARG A 9 11.57 15.53 -2.80
CA ARG A 9 10.38 14.67 -2.87
C ARG A 9 9.98 14.53 -4.33
N VAL A 10 10.02 13.31 -4.86
CA VAL A 10 9.43 13.00 -6.16
C VAL A 10 7.92 12.99 -5.98
N LEU A 11 7.27 14.05 -6.45
CA LEU A 11 5.81 14.09 -6.63
C LEU A 11 5.49 13.27 -7.89
N VAL A 12 5.04 12.04 -7.71
CA VAL A 12 4.41 11.28 -8.80
C VAL A 12 3.05 11.92 -9.06
N GLY A 13 2.99 12.79 -10.06
CA GLY A 13 1.76 13.36 -10.58
C GLY A 13 0.99 12.30 -11.36
N VAL A 14 -0.10 11.81 -10.80
CA VAL A 14 -1.10 11.05 -11.57
C VAL A 14 -1.83 12.04 -12.45
N GLY A 15 -1.44 12.13 -13.72
CA GLY A 15 -2.11 12.87 -14.76
C GLY A 15 -3.42 12.19 -15.13
N ALA A 16 -4.53 12.68 -14.60
CA ALA A 16 -5.86 12.34 -15.11
C ALA A 16 -6.11 13.12 -16.41
N SER A 17 -5.97 12.45 -17.54
CA SER A 17 -6.38 12.98 -18.84
C SER A 17 -7.90 12.84 -18.98
N THR A 18 -8.64 13.91 -18.68
CA THR A 18 -10.06 14.03 -19.04
C THR A 18 -10.18 14.49 -20.48
N THR A 19 -10.49 13.60 -21.39
CA THR A 19 -10.98 13.96 -22.73
C THR A 19 -12.48 14.24 -22.65
N ILE A 20 -12.84 15.51 -22.76
CA ILE A 20 -14.22 15.95 -22.97
C ILE A 20 -14.54 15.73 -24.46
N GLY A 21 -15.35 14.71 -24.76
CA GLY A 21 -15.97 14.52 -26.05
C GLY A 21 -17.33 15.20 -26.12
N ALA A 22 -17.45 16.24 -26.92
CA ALA A 22 -18.68 16.94 -27.17
C ALA A 22 -19.67 16.10 -27.97
N ALA A 23 -20.92 16.15 -27.53
CA ALA A 23 -22.08 15.56 -28.22
C ALA A 23 -22.43 16.29 -29.52
N GLY A 24 -22.75 15.52 -30.56
CA GLY A 24 -23.41 15.97 -31.74
C GLY A 24 -24.51 14.99 -32.17
N CYS A 25 -25.75 15.35 -31.92
CA CYS A 25 -26.94 14.70 -32.48
C CYS A 25 -27.15 15.01 -33.93
N LEU A 26 -27.74 14.09 -34.68
CA LEU A 26 -28.86 14.19 -35.63
C LEU A 26 -28.73 13.11 -36.71
N GLY A 27 -29.64 12.15 -36.70
CA GLY A 27 -30.79 12.18 -37.59
C GLY A 27 -30.77 11.14 -38.63
N GLY A 28 -31.71 10.16 -38.58
CA GLY A 28 -32.48 9.85 -39.76
C GLY A 28 -32.34 8.48 -40.41
N THR A 29 -33.35 7.63 -40.13
CA THR A 29 -34.18 6.80 -41.01
C THR A 29 -33.65 5.59 -41.79
N ARG A 30 -34.21 4.41 -41.42
CA ARG A 30 -34.86 3.33 -42.22
C ARG A 30 -34.17 2.87 -43.52
N ASN A 31 -33.96 1.62 -43.76
CA ASN A 31 -34.97 0.58 -44.06
C ASN A 31 -34.32 -0.73 -44.54
N THR A 32 -34.93 -1.84 -44.15
CA THR A 32 -35.22 -3.10 -44.84
C THR A 32 -34.14 -3.86 -45.63
N GLY A 33 -33.95 -5.09 -45.24
CA GLY A 33 -34.32 -6.24 -46.08
C GLY A 33 -33.22 -7.03 -46.75
N GLY A 34 -33.27 -8.35 -46.56
CA GLY A 34 -32.86 -9.31 -47.55
C GLY A 34 -31.69 -10.21 -47.24
N SER A 35 -31.93 -11.29 -46.63
CA SER A 35 -31.89 -12.71 -47.01
C SER A 35 -30.87 -13.18 -48.04
N SER A 36 -30.23 -14.27 -47.69
CA SER A 36 -29.90 -15.52 -48.39
C SER A 36 -28.44 -15.78 -48.79
N SER A 37 -28.00 -16.88 -48.24
CA SER A 37 -27.48 -18.15 -48.81
C SER A 37 -26.10 -18.12 -49.51
N ALA A 38 -25.16 -18.80 -48.90
CA ALA A 38 -24.67 -20.18 -49.19
C ALA A 38 -23.69 -20.35 -50.37
N GLU A 39 -22.71 -21.21 -50.06
CA GLU A 39 -21.87 -22.09 -50.89
C GLU A 39 -20.55 -21.54 -51.42
N ASP A 40 -19.50 -22.14 -50.97
CA ASP A 40 -18.76 -23.34 -51.34
C ASP A 40 -17.63 -23.09 -52.36
N GLY A 41 -16.43 -23.66 -52.15
CA GLY A 41 -15.39 -23.72 -53.18
C GLY A 41 -13.94 -23.72 -52.69
N SER A 42 -13.49 -24.82 -52.17
CA SER A 42 -12.33 -25.66 -52.53
C SER A 42 -11.02 -25.03 -53.01
N ALA A 43 -9.97 -25.37 -52.30
CA ALA A 43 -8.62 -25.85 -52.65
C ALA A 43 -7.77 -25.16 -53.73
N ALA A 44 -6.55 -24.78 -53.33
CA ALA A 44 -5.33 -25.32 -53.97
C ALA A 44 -4.04 -24.93 -53.25
N SER A 45 -3.17 -25.90 -53.17
CA SER A 45 -1.82 -25.94 -52.66
C SER A 45 -0.85 -24.98 -53.35
N GLY A 46 0.16 -24.52 -52.56
CA GLY A 46 1.33 -23.85 -53.12
C GLY A 46 2.47 -23.88 -52.10
N ASP A 47 3.37 -24.78 -52.36
CA ASP A 47 4.61 -25.11 -51.68
C ASP A 47 5.66 -24.00 -51.72
N GLY A 48 6.54 -23.91 -50.67
CA GLY A 48 7.91 -23.49 -50.85
C GLY A 48 8.34 -22.21 -50.16
N GLY A 49 9.15 -22.36 -49.12
CA GLY A 49 9.99 -21.26 -48.66
C GLY A 49 10.43 -21.34 -47.19
N ASN A 50 11.31 -22.25 -46.92
CA ASN A 50 12.14 -22.32 -45.70
C ASN A 50 12.81 -20.98 -45.40
N SER A 51 12.62 -20.43 -44.19
CA SER A 51 13.59 -19.56 -43.54
C SER A 51 13.44 -19.71 -42.06
N THR A 52 14.21 -20.65 -41.52
CA THR A 52 14.60 -20.74 -40.12
C THR A 52 15.36 -19.48 -39.74
N SER A 53 14.76 -18.65 -38.90
CA SER A 53 15.49 -17.88 -37.93
C SER A 53 14.74 -18.04 -36.61
N GLY A 54 15.14 -19.10 -35.91
CA GLY A 54 14.75 -19.34 -34.53
C GLY A 54 15.40 -18.31 -33.63
N GLY A 55 14.79 -17.15 -33.50
CA GLY A 55 14.89 -16.33 -32.31
C GLY A 55 13.84 -16.85 -31.35
N SER A 56 14.24 -17.65 -30.37
CA SER A 56 13.40 -17.94 -29.22
C SER A 56 13.10 -16.60 -28.52
N GLN A 57 12.00 -15.96 -28.92
CA GLN A 57 11.35 -14.98 -28.07
C GLN A 57 10.95 -15.76 -26.83
N GLN A 58 11.76 -15.63 -25.77
CA GLN A 58 11.39 -16.06 -24.43
C GLN A 58 10.05 -15.40 -24.14
N ALA A 59 8.99 -16.18 -24.07
CA ALA A 59 7.65 -15.67 -23.78
C ALA A 59 7.78 -14.86 -22.49
N ALA A 60 7.39 -13.58 -22.55
CA ALA A 60 7.40 -12.71 -21.39
C ALA A 60 6.70 -13.48 -20.26
N SER A 61 7.38 -13.68 -19.13
CA SER A 61 6.79 -14.40 -18.01
C SER A 61 5.54 -13.64 -17.54
N GLU A 62 4.46 -14.36 -17.23
CA GLU A 62 3.25 -13.73 -16.70
C GLU A 62 3.59 -12.77 -15.56
N PRO A 63 3.00 -11.57 -15.51
CA PRO A 63 3.25 -10.60 -14.46
C PRO A 63 2.87 -11.15 -13.09
N LEU A 64 3.54 -10.70 -12.03
CA LEU A 64 3.06 -10.81 -10.67
C LEU A 64 1.99 -9.74 -10.46
N THR A 65 0.86 -10.11 -9.89
CA THR A 65 -0.27 -9.20 -9.68
C THR A 65 -0.56 -9.02 -8.20
N ALA A 66 -0.82 -7.78 -7.78
CA ALA A 66 -1.28 -7.44 -6.44
C ALA A 66 -2.47 -6.49 -6.52
N ASP A 67 -3.36 -6.52 -5.53
CA ASP A 67 -4.48 -5.57 -5.43
C ASP A 67 -4.95 -5.48 -3.97
N GLY A 68 -5.56 -4.38 -3.58
CA GLY A 68 -6.20 -4.25 -2.28
C GLY A 68 -6.07 -2.88 -1.64
N SER A 69 -5.60 -2.89 -0.41
CA SER A 69 -5.57 -1.78 0.51
C SER A 69 -4.92 -0.51 -0.03
N SER A 70 -5.66 0.60 -0.03
CA SER A 70 -5.10 1.92 -0.34
C SER A 70 -4.04 2.41 0.67
N THR A 71 -3.92 1.75 1.82
CA THR A 71 -2.86 2.01 2.80
C THR A 71 -1.56 1.29 2.43
N VAL A 72 -1.64 0.05 1.96
CA VAL A 72 -0.48 -0.73 1.53
C VAL A 72 0.00 -0.30 0.15
N TYR A 73 -0.90 0.18 -0.69
CA TYR A 73 -0.64 0.57 -2.08
C TYR A 73 0.60 1.47 -2.28
N PRO A 74 0.91 2.49 -1.45
CA PRO A 74 2.14 3.27 -1.62
C PRO A 74 3.41 2.42 -1.51
N ILE A 75 3.42 1.38 -0.67
CA ILE A 75 4.57 0.48 -0.51
C ILE A 75 4.70 -0.42 -1.73
N THR A 76 3.64 -1.14 -2.08
CA THR A 76 3.64 -2.15 -3.15
C THR A 76 3.74 -1.52 -4.53
N SER A 77 3.05 -0.39 -4.79
CA SER A 77 3.11 0.30 -6.08
C SER A 77 4.46 0.98 -6.34
N ASN A 78 5.08 1.62 -5.32
CA ASN A 78 6.42 2.17 -5.47
C ASN A 78 7.45 1.04 -5.63
N GLY A 79 7.32 -0.05 -4.87
CA GLY A 79 8.12 -1.26 -5.03
C GLY A 79 8.00 -1.84 -6.45
N ALA A 80 6.78 -1.96 -6.98
CA ALA A 80 6.52 -2.42 -8.33
C ALA A 80 7.09 -1.48 -9.41
N SER A 81 6.99 -0.17 -9.20
CA SER A 81 7.55 0.83 -10.12
C SER A 81 9.07 0.69 -10.26
N VAL A 82 9.76 0.56 -9.13
CA VAL A 82 11.22 0.37 -9.12
C VAL A 82 11.59 -1.02 -9.64
N TRP A 83 10.82 -2.07 -9.28
CA TRP A 83 10.99 -3.42 -9.82
C TRP A 83 10.93 -3.43 -11.35
N ASN A 84 9.90 -2.79 -11.91
CA ASN A 84 9.68 -2.76 -13.34
C ASN A 84 10.72 -1.90 -14.09
N SER A 85 11.31 -0.90 -13.44
CA SER A 85 12.42 -0.12 -14.03
C SER A 85 13.75 -0.86 -13.97
N ASN A 86 13.88 -1.87 -13.09
CA ASN A 86 15.05 -2.71 -12.88
C ASN A 86 16.37 -1.92 -12.88
N PRO A 87 16.57 -0.96 -11.94
CA PRO A 87 17.72 -0.07 -11.94
C PRO A 87 19.03 -0.84 -11.78
N PRO A 88 20.12 -0.38 -12.45
CA PRO A 88 21.45 -0.99 -12.31
C PRO A 88 22.06 -0.70 -10.94
N ALA A 89 23.09 -1.47 -10.56
CA ALA A 89 23.72 -1.39 -9.24
C ALA A 89 24.44 -0.06 -8.94
N ASP A 90 24.79 0.70 -9.97
CA ASP A 90 25.39 2.03 -9.87
C ASP A 90 24.38 3.19 -9.81
N ASP A 91 23.10 2.88 -9.89
CA ASP A 91 22.02 3.83 -9.60
C ASP A 91 21.77 3.90 -8.08
N GLU A 92 22.56 4.71 -7.39
CA GLU A 92 22.52 4.84 -5.93
C GLU A 92 21.22 5.44 -5.40
N GLU A 93 20.41 6.10 -6.25
CA GLU A 93 19.12 6.67 -5.86
C GLU A 93 18.05 5.58 -5.72
N TYR A 94 18.00 4.63 -6.67
CA TYR A 94 16.94 3.61 -6.75
C TYR A 94 17.39 2.21 -6.31
N TRP A 95 18.69 1.89 -6.38
CA TRP A 95 19.17 0.57 -5.95
C TRP A 95 20.38 0.68 -5.00
N GLY A 96 21.58 1.00 -5.48
CA GLY A 96 22.78 1.16 -4.66
C GLY A 96 23.00 0.03 -3.66
N PRO A 97 23.22 -1.23 -4.08
CA PRO A 97 23.19 -2.42 -3.22
C PRO A 97 24.20 -2.35 -2.06
N ASP A 98 25.36 -1.73 -2.26
CA ASP A 98 26.41 -1.60 -1.24
C ASP A 98 25.93 -0.80 -0.01
N GLN A 99 24.99 0.14 -0.19
CA GLN A 99 24.40 0.92 0.90
C GLN A 99 23.58 0.06 1.88
N TYR A 100 23.15 -1.12 1.44
CA TYR A 100 22.32 -2.07 2.18
C TYR A 100 23.05 -3.38 2.49
N GLY A 101 24.38 -3.42 2.25
CA GLY A 101 25.21 -4.58 2.54
C GLY A 101 25.06 -5.74 1.54
N PHE A 102 24.52 -5.49 0.36
CA PHE A 102 24.48 -6.48 -0.72
C PHE A 102 25.74 -6.37 -1.58
N ASN A 103 26.52 -7.43 -1.64
CA ASN A 103 27.69 -7.53 -2.52
C ASN A 103 27.26 -8.06 -3.89
N THR A 104 26.69 -7.19 -4.73
CA THR A 104 26.24 -7.55 -6.07
C THR A 104 26.42 -6.40 -7.04
N LYS A 105 26.54 -6.73 -8.34
CA LYS A 105 26.48 -5.78 -9.45
C LYS A 105 25.26 -6.00 -10.33
N GLU A 106 24.38 -6.94 -9.92
CA GLU A 106 23.15 -7.21 -10.64
C GLU A 106 22.18 -6.02 -10.52
N ARG A 107 21.31 -5.90 -11.50
CA ARG A 107 20.18 -4.98 -11.44
C ARG A 107 19.22 -5.42 -10.33
N MET A 108 18.43 -4.50 -9.81
CA MET A 108 17.64 -4.71 -8.61
C MET A 108 16.68 -5.91 -8.71
N ALA A 109 15.83 -5.94 -9.74
CA ALA A 109 14.87 -7.03 -9.89
C ALA A 109 15.55 -8.35 -10.29
N ASP A 110 16.63 -8.30 -11.08
CA ASP A 110 17.44 -9.47 -11.41
C ASP A 110 18.03 -10.11 -10.15
N PHE A 111 18.56 -9.29 -9.25
CA PHE A 111 19.11 -9.77 -7.98
C PHE A 111 18.05 -10.47 -7.12
N PHE A 112 16.92 -9.80 -6.83
CA PHE A 112 15.91 -10.39 -5.97
C PHE A 112 15.18 -11.58 -6.59
N ALA A 113 14.89 -11.54 -7.89
CA ALA A 113 14.31 -12.67 -8.62
C ALA A 113 15.29 -13.83 -8.73
N GLY A 114 16.58 -13.54 -8.95
CA GLY A 114 17.65 -14.51 -9.02
C GLY A 114 17.83 -15.33 -7.73
N ILE A 115 17.49 -14.77 -6.56
CA ILE A 115 17.47 -15.50 -5.27
C ILE A 115 16.54 -16.71 -5.33
N TYR A 116 15.46 -16.62 -6.10
CA TYR A 116 14.44 -17.66 -6.24
C TYR A 116 14.49 -18.40 -7.59
N GLY A 117 15.63 -18.30 -8.30
CA GLY A 117 15.92 -19.10 -9.49
C GLY A 117 15.36 -18.53 -10.80
N PHE A 118 14.92 -17.27 -10.83
CA PHE A 118 14.60 -16.61 -12.08
C PHE A 118 15.90 -16.12 -12.74
N GLU A 119 15.99 -16.30 -14.04
CA GLU A 119 17.13 -15.81 -14.81
C GLU A 119 16.97 -14.33 -15.09
N ALA A 120 18.10 -13.59 -15.04
CA ALA A 120 18.13 -12.19 -15.42
C ALA A 120 17.76 -12.05 -16.91
N SER A 121 17.01 -11.02 -17.24
CA SER A 121 16.80 -10.68 -18.64
C SER A 121 18.09 -10.06 -19.21
N ASN A 122 18.36 -10.28 -20.50
CA ASN A 122 19.57 -9.73 -21.15
C ASN A 122 19.50 -8.20 -21.37
N GLU A 123 18.44 -7.56 -20.94
CA GLU A 123 18.16 -6.15 -21.11
C GLU A 123 17.80 -5.48 -19.77
N SER A 124 17.38 -4.22 -19.79
CA SER A 124 16.98 -3.48 -18.58
C SER A 124 15.62 -3.92 -18.01
N GLN A 125 14.93 -4.87 -18.64
CA GLN A 125 13.65 -5.36 -18.16
C GLN A 125 13.82 -6.36 -17.01
N PRO A 126 12.90 -6.40 -16.03
CA PRO A 126 12.95 -7.39 -14.97
C PRO A 126 12.62 -8.79 -15.50
N PRO A 127 13.00 -9.88 -14.77
CA PRO A 127 12.64 -11.23 -15.14
C PRO A 127 11.12 -11.48 -15.26
N PHE A 128 10.34 -10.73 -14.52
CA PHE A 128 8.89 -10.62 -14.64
C PHE A 128 8.44 -9.23 -14.17
N SER A 129 7.36 -8.71 -14.73
CA SER A 129 6.78 -7.44 -14.30
C SER A 129 5.89 -7.62 -13.07
N VAL A 130 5.66 -6.54 -12.32
CA VAL A 130 4.78 -6.49 -11.16
C VAL A 130 3.71 -5.42 -11.40
N ASN A 131 2.44 -5.81 -11.32
CA ASN A 131 1.29 -4.92 -11.50
C ASN A 131 0.51 -4.80 -10.19
N VAL A 132 0.29 -3.58 -9.72
CA VAL A 132 -0.42 -3.33 -8.46
C VAL A 132 -1.68 -2.54 -8.73
N GLY A 133 -2.83 -3.15 -8.45
CA GLY A 133 -4.14 -2.52 -8.47
C GLY A 133 -4.44 -1.81 -7.14
N LEU A 134 -5.47 -0.97 -7.17
CA LEU A 134 -5.92 -0.20 -6.01
C LEU A 134 -7.42 -0.42 -5.78
N SER A 135 -7.75 -1.06 -4.67
CA SER A 135 -9.14 -1.25 -4.22
C SER A 135 -9.27 -1.07 -2.70
N HIS A 136 -9.82 -2.03 -1.99
CA HIS A 136 -9.92 -2.11 -0.53
C HIS A 136 -9.32 -3.41 -0.02
N SER A 137 -8.99 -3.47 1.27
CA SER A 137 -8.42 -4.66 1.90
C SER A 137 -9.29 -5.90 1.67
N GLY A 138 -10.57 -5.84 2.00
CA GLY A 138 -11.50 -6.96 1.78
C GLY A 138 -11.58 -7.38 0.31
N THR A 139 -11.66 -6.41 -0.62
CA THR A 139 -11.68 -6.69 -2.08
C THR A 139 -10.38 -7.36 -2.55
N GLY A 140 -9.21 -6.90 -2.06
CA GLY A 140 -7.92 -7.52 -2.39
C GLY A 140 -7.85 -8.96 -1.90
N ILE A 141 -8.30 -9.22 -0.69
CA ILE A 141 -8.36 -10.56 -0.11
C ILE A 141 -9.35 -11.47 -0.87
N GLU A 142 -10.51 -10.96 -1.28
CA GLU A 142 -11.45 -11.70 -2.13
C GLU A 142 -10.84 -12.04 -3.50
N LYS A 143 -10.23 -11.07 -4.18
CA LYS A 143 -9.53 -11.30 -5.45
C LYS A 143 -8.44 -12.36 -5.33
N LEU A 144 -7.66 -12.33 -4.23
CA LEU A 144 -6.63 -13.32 -3.94
C LEU A 144 -7.24 -14.73 -3.83
N THR A 145 -8.31 -14.90 -3.05
CA THR A 145 -8.93 -16.22 -2.87
C THR A 145 -9.61 -16.75 -4.13
N ASN A 146 -10.01 -15.85 -5.04
CA ASN A 146 -10.58 -16.18 -6.35
C ASN A 146 -9.52 -16.40 -7.44
N GLY A 147 -8.22 -16.26 -7.11
CA GLY A 147 -7.13 -16.42 -8.08
C GLY A 147 -7.05 -15.32 -9.14
N GLN A 148 -7.58 -14.14 -8.85
CA GLN A 148 -7.56 -12.99 -9.74
C GLN A 148 -6.29 -12.14 -9.56
N VAL A 149 -5.62 -12.28 -8.40
CA VAL A 149 -4.33 -11.70 -8.08
C VAL A 149 -3.48 -12.68 -7.28
N ASP A 150 -2.18 -12.50 -7.31
CA ASP A 150 -1.21 -13.33 -6.60
C ASP A 150 -1.02 -12.84 -5.15
N ILE A 151 -1.13 -11.52 -4.91
CA ILE A 151 -0.96 -10.89 -3.61
C ILE A 151 -2.21 -10.06 -3.29
N GLY A 152 -2.78 -10.28 -2.11
CA GLY A 152 -3.85 -9.47 -1.54
C GLY A 152 -3.30 -8.50 -0.49
N ASP A 153 -3.29 -7.20 -0.81
CA ASP A 153 -2.83 -6.17 0.11
C ASP A 153 -3.91 -5.82 1.13
N SER A 154 -3.59 -5.89 2.43
CA SER A 154 -4.52 -5.56 3.51
C SER A 154 -3.88 -4.70 4.60
N SER A 155 -4.65 -3.83 5.21
CA SER A 155 -4.29 -3.01 6.36
C SER A 155 -5.10 -3.32 7.62
N ALA A 156 -5.68 -4.52 7.64
CA ALA A 156 -6.23 -5.19 8.81
C ALA A 156 -6.01 -6.70 8.66
N PRO A 157 -6.03 -7.47 9.75
CA PRO A 157 -5.96 -8.93 9.68
C PRO A 157 -7.06 -9.52 8.81
N VAL A 158 -6.76 -10.61 8.10
CA VAL A 158 -7.73 -11.27 7.22
C VAL A 158 -8.97 -11.76 7.97
N GLN A 159 -8.83 -12.04 9.26
CA GLN A 159 -9.92 -12.43 10.15
C GLN A 159 -10.96 -11.31 10.33
N ASP A 160 -10.47 -10.07 10.35
CA ASP A 160 -11.32 -8.88 10.52
C ASP A 160 -11.94 -8.45 9.17
N GLU A 161 -11.27 -8.75 8.04
CA GLU A 161 -11.78 -8.45 6.70
C GLU A 161 -12.81 -9.49 6.19
N LEU A 162 -12.70 -10.74 6.64
CA LEU A 162 -13.56 -11.85 6.25
C LEU A 162 -14.07 -12.61 7.50
N PRO A 163 -14.82 -11.98 8.42
CA PRO A 163 -15.19 -12.58 9.71
C PRO A 163 -16.06 -13.85 9.57
N GLU A 164 -16.85 -13.96 8.51
CA GLU A 164 -17.72 -15.10 8.25
C GLU A 164 -16.97 -16.32 7.65
N ARG A 165 -15.67 -16.21 7.41
CA ARG A 165 -14.89 -17.29 6.81
C ARG A 165 -14.58 -18.38 7.82
N LYS A 166 -14.79 -19.65 7.41
CA LYS A 166 -14.64 -20.83 8.29
C LYS A 166 -13.18 -21.20 8.60
N SER A 167 -12.23 -20.87 7.72
CA SER A 167 -10.81 -21.18 7.89
C SER A 167 -9.92 -20.16 7.18
N TYR A 168 -8.80 -19.84 7.83
CA TYR A 168 -7.78 -18.92 7.34
C TYR A 168 -6.44 -19.62 7.05
N GLU A 169 -6.37 -20.95 7.17
CA GLU A 169 -5.13 -21.76 7.07
C GLU A 169 -4.42 -21.63 5.72
N ASN A 170 -5.17 -21.33 4.66
CA ASN A 170 -4.59 -21.15 3.33
C ASN A 170 -3.96 -19.77 3.10
N PHE A 171 -4.15 -18.83 4.01
CA PHE A 171 -3.49 -17.53 3.92
C PHE A 171 -2.09 -17.59 4.53
N THR A 172 -1.10 -17.10 3.79
CA THR A 172 0.20 -16.79 4.36
C THR A 172 0.30 -15.29 4.51
N ASP A 173 0.46 -14.86 5.76
CA ASP A 173 0.52 -13.44 6.14
C ASP A 173 1.97 -12.95 6.14
N HIS A 174 2.30 -11.99 5.28
CA HIS A 174 3.57 -11.30 5.23
C HIS A 174 3.38 -9.85 5.65
N VAL A 175 3.71 -9.53 6.90
CA VAL A 175 3.70 -8.14 7.37
C VAL A 175 4.90 -7.41 6.76
N VAL A 176 4.66 -6.32 6.04
CA VAL A 176 5.68 -5.54 5.32
C VAL A 176 5.98 -4.18 5.94
N GLY A 177 5.14 -3.69 6.83
CA GLY A 177 5.31 -2.41 7.52
C GLY A 177 4.29 -2.21 8.62
N VAL A 178 4.31 -1.05 9.27
CA VAL A 178 3.34 -0.67 10.31
C VAL A 178 2.82 0.73 10.03
N ASP A 179 1.51 0.91 10.04
CA ASP A 179 0.83 2.21 9.97
C ASP A 179 0.43 2.67 11.37
N GLY A 180 0.64 3.95 11.66
CA GLY A 180 0.16 4.57 12.89
C GLY A 180 -1.01 5.48 12.56
N GLN A 181 -2.18 4.95 12.43
CA GLN A 181 -3.41 5.56 11.95
C GLN A 181 -3.75 6.89 12.65
N PRO A 182 -3.48 8.06 12.03
CA PRO A 182 -3.76 9.37 12.61
C PRO A 182 -5.22 9.78 12.44
N VAL A 183 -5.67 10.65 13.32
CA VAL A 183 -6.89 11.42 13.16
C VAL A 183 -6.52 12.84 12.68
N VAL A 184 -7.23 13.30 11.67
CA VAL A 184 -7.03 14.61 11.04
C VAL A 184 -8.30 15.44 11.12
N VAL A 185 -8.13 16.74 11.11
CA VAL A 185 -9.26 17.71 11.04
C VAL A 185 -9.03 18.70 9.91
N SER A 186 -10.10 19.35 9.48
CA SER A 186 -9.99 20.50 8.56
C SER A 186 -9.09 21.57 9.15
N LYS A 187 -8.31 22.25 8.30
CA LYS A 187 -7.38 23.29 8.74
C LYS A 187 -8.05 24.39 9.58
N PRO A 188 -9.27 24.92 9.25
CA PRO A 188 -9.95 25.89 10.08
C PRO A 188 -10.29 25.39 11.50
N ILE A 189 -10.60 24.11 11.66
CA ILE A 189 -10.86 23.50 12.98
C ILE A 189 -9.56 23.41 13.79
N TYR A 190 -8.46 23.00 13.15
CA TYR A 190 -7.15 22.97 13.78
C TYR A 190 -6.69 24.34 14.25
N ASP A 191 -6.85 25.37 13.40
CA ASP A 191 -6.47 26.75 13.69
C ASP A 191 -7.38 27.39 14.75
N ALA A 192 -8.63 26.93 14.87
CA ALA A 192 -9.55 27.31 15.93
C ALA A 192 -9.24 26.65 17.30
N GLY A 193 -8.15 25.87 17.38
CA GLY A 193 -7.62 25.34 18.63
C GLY A 193 -7.78 23.84 18.85
N VAL A 194 -8.46 23.08 17.96
CA VAL A 194 -8.55 21.63 18.08
C VAL A 194 -7.25 20.99 17.61
N THR A 195 -6.25 21.00 18.47
CA THR A 195 -4.92 20.44 18.21
C THR A 195 -4.66 19.09 18.92
N LYS A 196 -5.56 18.73 19.84
CA LYS A 196 -5.53 17.50 20.63
C LYS A 196 -6.95 17.01 20.90
N LEU A 197 -7.14 15.69 20.87
CA LEU A 197 -8.36 14.99 21.31
C LEU A 197 -8.00 13.87 22.30
N THR A 198 -8.87 13.60 23.24
CA THR A 198 -8.81 12.37 24.05
C THR A 198 -9.52 11.24 23.32
N GLY A 199 -9.21 9.99 23.69
CA GLY A 199 -9.90 8.81 23.16
C GLY A 199 -11.39 8.86 23.36
N ASP A 200 -11.85 9.30 24.55
CA ASP A 200 -13.27 9.42 24.89
C ASP A 200 -13.96 10.47 24.01
N ARG A 201 -13.33 11.62 23.77
CA ARG A 201 -13.89 12.64 22.86
C ARG A 201 -13.97 12.13 21.42
N LEU A 202 -12.94 11.42 20.97
CA LEU A 202 -12.94 10.81 19.64
C LEU A 202 -14.06 9.77 19.50
N LYS A 203 -14.27 8.92 20.51
CA LYS A 203 -15.38 7.97 20.55
C LYS A 203 -16.72 8.70 20.50
N ALA A 204 -16.94 9.66 21.37
CA ALA A 204 -18.20 10.43 21.47
C ALA A 204 -18.57 11.13 20.14
N ILE A 205 -17.57 11.61 19.38
CA ILE A 205 -17.80 12.17 18.04
C ILE A 205 -18.32 11.07 17.08
N TYR A 206 -17.63 9.92 17.02
CA TYR A 206 -18.03 8.84 16.10
C TYR A 206 -19.23 8.02 16.60
N GLU A 207 -19.64 8.14 17.84
CA GLU A 207 -20.90 7.66 18.39
C GLU A 207 -22.05 8.65 18.14
N GLY A 208 -21.70 9.90 17.75
CA GLY A 208 -22.65 10.99 17.47
C GLY A 208 -23.24 11.59 18.73
N GLU A 209 -22.57 11.47 19.86
CA GLU A 209 -22.89 12.15 21.11
C GLU A 209 -22.42 13.63 21.06
N ILE A 210 -21.28 13.87 20.39
CA ILE A 210 -20.75 15.22 20.14
C ILE A 210 -20.89 15.50 18.64
N THR A 211 -21.77 16.45 18.30
CA THR A 211 -22.09 16.82 16.91
C THR A 211 -21.73 18.26 16.57
N ASP A 212 -21.22 19.03 17.52
CA ASP A 212 -20.82 20.42 17.33
C ASP A 212 -19.42 20.67 17.89
N TRP A 213 -18.56 21.30 17.11
CA TRP A 213 -17.20 21.63 17.48
C TRP A 213 -17.10 22.49 18.75
N LYS A 214 -18.14 23.32 19.04
CA LYS A 214 -18.19 24.11 20.27
C LYS A 214 -18.14 23.27 21.55
N ASN A 215 -18.53 21.99 21.45
CA ASN A 215 -18.50 21.03 22.56
C ASN A 215 -17.19 20.26 22.66
N VAL A 216 -16.20 20.58 21.80
CA VAL A 216 -14.87 19.97 21.78
C VAL A 216 -13.87 20.88 22.48
N ASP A 217 -13.10 20.30 23.41
CA ASP A 217 -12.10 21.05 24.19
C ASP A 217 -11.06 21.72 23.29
N GLY A 218 -10.74 22.97 23.60
CA GLY A 218 -9.79 23.78 22.84
C GLY A 218 -10.39 24.53 21.65
N TYR A 219 -11.60 24.20 21.20
CA TYR A 219 -12.23 24.92 20.10
C TYR A 219 -12.69 26.32 20.53
N SER A 220 -12.25 27.34 19.80
CA SER A 220 -12.55 28.75 20.09
C SER A 220 -13.43 29.44 19.04
N GLY A 221 -13.91 28.68 18.04
CA GLY A 221 -14.75 29.17 16.97
C GLY A 221 -16.26 29.28 17.35
N PRO A 222 -17.11 29.77 16.43
CA PRO A 222 -18.55 29.72 16.59
C PRO A 222 -19.08 28.28 16.56
N SER A 223 -20.35 28.10 16.99
CA SER A 223 -21.04 26.80 16.82
C SER A 223 -20.96 26.34 15.37
N LYS A 224 -20.47 25.14 15.16
CA LYS A 224 -20.27 24.54 13.84
C LYS A 224 -20.45 23.04 13.94
N GLU A 225 -21.35 22.48 13.14
CA GLU A 225 -21.61 21.06 13.07
C GLU A 225 -20.34 20.30 12.68
N ILE A 226 -20.11 19.15 13.30
CA ILE A 226 -19.00 18.26 12.98
C ILE A 226 -19.38 17.41 11.74
N GLN A 227 -18.54 17.42 10.73
CA GLN A 227 -18.61 16.50 9.61
C GLN A 227 -17.70 15.30 9.87
N ALA A 228 -18.28 14.19 10.33
CA ALA A 228 -17.56 12.95 10.59
C ALA A 228 -17.39 12.15 9.30
N ILE A 229 -16.17 12.10 8.77
CA ILE A 229 -15.82 11.33 7.57
C ILE A 229 -15.23 9.99 7.98
N CYS A 230 -15.86 8.91 7.54
CA CYS A 230 -15.39 7.53 7.72
C CYS A 230 -14.84 6.95 6.43
N ARG A 231 -14.14 5.82 6.56
CA ARG A 231 -13.75 5.02 5.41
C ARG A 231 -14.92 4.12 5.00
N ALA A 232 -14.95 3.72 3.72
CA ALA A 232 -15.93 2.77 3.22
C ALA A 232 -15.79 1.42 3.90
N GLU A 233 -16.87 0.67 3.96
CA GLU A 233 -16.84 -0.73 4.41
C GLU A 233 -15.95 -1.58 3.51
N GLY A 234 -15.30 -2.60 4.07
CA GLY A 234 -14.25 -3.36 3.40
C GLY A 234 -12.91 -2.61 3.27
N SER A 235 -12.82 -1.40 3.86
CA SER A 235 -11.55 -0.70 4.01
C SER A 235 -10.86 -1.14 5.30
N GLY A 236 -9.70 -1.79 5.21
CA GLY A 236 -8.91 -2.16 6.38
C GLY A 236 -8.56 -0.97 7.29
N THR A 237 -8.64 0.27 6.79
CA THR A 237 -8.52 1.47 7.63
C THR A 237 -9.74 1.67 8.52
N ASP A 238 -10.95 1.39 8.01
CA ASP A 238 -12.19 1.45 8.80
C ASP A 238 -12.22 0.30 9.81
N THR A 239 -11.97 -0.91 9.34
CA THR A 239 -11.92 -2.14 10.13
C THR A 239 -10.97 -1.98 11.33
N ALA A 240 -9.72 -1.58 11.09
CA ALA A 240 -8.73 -1.39 12.15
C ALA A 240 -9.06 -0.21 13.09
N PHE A 241 -9.61 0.89 12.57
CA PHE A 241 -10.03 2.03 13.41
C PHE A 241 -11.10 1.61 14.40
N ARG A 242 -12.13 0.91 13.92
CA ARG A 242 -13.21 0.41 14.79
C ARG A 242 -12.71 -0.63 15.79
N ALA A 243 -11.92 -1.61 15.34
CA ALA A 243 -11.33 -2.62 16.22
C ALA A 243 -10.48 -2.01 17.31
N ASN A 244 -9.59 -1.09 16.97
CA ASN A 244 -8.63 -0.51 17.90
C ASN A 244 -9.23 0.53 18.84
N LEU A 245 -10.21 1.33 18.38
CA LEU A 245 -10.81 2.38 19.20
C LEU A 245 -12.02 1.88 19.98
N PHE A 246 -12.85 1.02 19.38
CA PHE A 246 -14.14 0.57 19.94
C PHE A 246 -14.13 -0.90 20.37
N GLY A 247 -13.06 -1.65 20.07
CA GLY A 247 -12.89 -3.05 20.48
C GLY A 247 -13.55 -4.08 19.56
N SER A 248 -14.17 -3.65 18.44
CA SER A 248 -14.73 -4.55 17.42
C SER A 248 -14.59 -3.96 16.02
N PRO A 249 -14.18 -4.77 15.01
CA PRO A 249 -14.10 -4.32 13.62
C PRO A 249 -15.47 -3.88 13.05
N ASP A 250 -16.58 -4.40 13.63
CA ASP A 250 -17.94 -4.10 13.22
C ASP A 250 -18.63 -3.10 14.16
N ALA A 251 -17.90 -2.46 15.07
CA ALA A 251 -18.47 -1.48 15.99
C ALA A 251 -19.28 -0.42 15.22
N PRO A 252 -20.53 -0.13 15.62
CA PRO A 252 -21.34 0.86 14.95
C PRO A 252 -20.74 2.26 15.18
N ILE A 253 -20.51 3.00 14.09
CA ILE A 253 -20.05 4.39 14.13
C ILE A 253 -20.95 5.24 13.24
N LYS A 254 -21.18 6.50 13.64
CA LYS A 254 -21.92 7.49 12.88
C LYS A 254 -20.99 8.27 11.97
N CYS A 255 -21.36 8.35 10.70
CA CYS A 255 -20.59 9.00 9.67
C CYS A 255 -21.52 9.83 8.79
N ASP A 256 -21.13 11.07 8.49
CA ASP A 256 -21.83 11.90 7.52
C ASP A 256 -21.50 11.49 6.08
N SER A 257 -20.32 10.92 5.90
CA SER A 257 -19.92 10.32 4.61
C SER A 257 -18.96 9.16 4.80
N ARG A 258 -19.00 8.20 3.86
CA ARG A 258 -18.05 7.09 3.77
C ARG A 258 -17.27 7.19 2.48
N ILE A 259 -15.94 7.18 2.57
CA ILE A 259 -15.03 7.42 1.45
C ILE A 259 -14.07 6.24 1.26
N GLY A 260 -13.96 5.76 0.02
CA GLY A 260 -13.22 4.56 -0.32
C GLY A 260 -11.72 4.65 -0.12
N GLN A 261 -11.09 5.71 -0.63
CA GLN A 261 -9.64 5.82 -0.72
C GLN A 261 -9.05 6.88 0.22
N ASN A 262 -7.85 6.64 0.78
CA ASN A 262 -7.18 7.58 1.66
C ASN A 262 -6.95 8.95 1.01
N GLN A 263 -6.59 9.00 -0.27
CA GLN A 263 -6.41 10.25 -1.02
C GLN A 263 -7.70 11.05 -1.10
N GLN A 264 -8.84 10.38 -1.30
CA GLN A 264 -10.15 11.03 -1.35
C GLN A 264 -10.55 11.58 0.02
N VAL A 265 -10.29 10.83 1.12
CA VAL A 265 -10.48 11.32 2.50
C VAL A 265 -9.65 12.57 2.72
N ARG A 266 -8.35 12.54 2.39
CA ARG A 266 -7.48 13.71 2.49
C ARG A 266 -8.06 14.91 1.75
N THR A 267 -8.47 14.71 0.49
CA THR A 267 -9.05 15.79 -0.34
C THR A 267 -10.33 16.35 0.29
N SER A 268 -11.22 15.48 0.80
CA SER A 268 -12.47 15.89 1.43
C SER A 268 -12.21 16.73 2.70
N VAL A 269 -11.27 16.29 3.55
CA VAL A 269 -10.89 17.07 4.75
C VAL A 269 -10.26 18.42 4.38
N GLN A 270 -9.43 18.46 3.32
CA GLN A 270 -8.80 19.69 2.86
C GLN A 270 -9.79 20.71 2.28
N GLN A 271 -10.88 20.23 1.68
CA GLN A 271 -11.94 21.06 1.08
C GLN A 271 -13.04 21.44 2.07
N SER A 272 -13.11 20.78 3.21
CA SER A 272 -14.07 21.04 4.27
C SER A 272 -13.53 22.07 5.28
N ASP A 273 -14.41 22.80 5.93
CA ASP A 273 -14.09 23.70 7.02
C ASP A 273 -14.50 23.18 8.41
N ASN A 274 -15.07 21.96 8.48
CA ASN A 274 -15.64 21.37 9.69
C ASN A 274 -15.44 19.86 9.82
N ALA A 275 -14.59 19.24 8.99
CA ALA A 275 -14.42 17.79 8.97
C ALA A 275 -13.47 17.25 10.04
N ILE A 276 -13.75 16.03 10.47
CA ILE A 276 -12.85 15.11 11.16
C ILE A 276 -12.79 13.80 10.37
N ALA A 277 -11.62 13.19 10.29
CA ALA A 277 -11.43 11.90 9.65
C ALA A 277 -10.24 11.12 10.23
N TYR A 278 -10.19 9.83 9.97
CA TYR A 278 -9.02 8.97 10.18
C TYR A 278 -8.52 8.46 8.83
N MET A 279 -7.20 8.33 8.70
CA MET A 279 -6.57 7.88 7.45
C MET A 279 -5.22 7.20 7.72
N ALA A 280 -4.61 6.64 6.68
CA ALA A 280 -3.26 6.13 6.77
C ALA A 280 -2.22 7.26 6.86
N LEU A 281 -1.12 6.98 7.55
CA LEU A 281 -0.07 7.94 7.88
C LEU A 281 0.55 8.61 6.64
N ALA A 282 0.77 7.84 5.57
CA ALA A 282 1.32 8.33 4.30
C ALA A 282 0.50 9.47 3.64
N PHE A 283 -0.75 9.66 4.05
CA PHE A 283 -1.65 10.65 3.45
C PHE A 283 -1.84 11.92 4.31
N VAL A 284 -1.20 11.99 5.47
CA VAL A 284 -1.28 13.15 6.35
C VAL A 284 -0.45 14.32 5.82
N GLY A 285 -0.94 15.53 5.99
CA GLY A 285 -0.20 16.75 5.70
C GLY A 285 -0.99 17.83 4.96
N GLY A 286 -0.37 18.97 4.77
CA GLY A 286 -0.97 20.12 4.10
C GLY A 286 -2.15 20.71 4.90
N GLN A 287 -3.31 20.83 4.25
CA GLN A 287 -4.54 21.39 4.83
C GLN A 287 -5.40 20.35 5.60
N ALA A 288 -4.88 19.13 5.81
CA ALA A 288 -5.46 18.09 6.66
C ALA A 288 -4.48 17.75 7.81
N PRO A 289 -4.32 18.63 8.81
CA PRO A 289 -3.40 18.42 9.92
C PRO A 289 -3.87 17.30 10.84
N ALA A 290 -2.91 16.49 11.31
CA ALA A 290 -3.19 15.50 12.35
C ALA A 290 -3.28 16.19 13.72
N VAL A 291 -4.30 15.82 14.50
CA VAL A 291 -4.41 16.19 15.90
C VAL A 291 -3.61 15.22 16.77
N ALA A 292 -3.08 15.68 17.88
CA ALA A 292 -2.52 14.80 18.89
C ALA A 292 -3.66 13.99 19.54
N LEU A 293 -3.40 12.71 19.85
CA LEU A 293 -4.37 11.85 20.52
C LEU A 293 -3.86 11.48 21.93
N GLU A 294 -4.68 11.70 22.94
CA GLU A 294 -4.44 11.22 24.28
C GLU A 294 -5.23 9.92 24.49
N LEU A 295 -4.52 8.80 24.50
CA LEU A 295 -5.06 7.46 24.64
C LEU A 295 -4.36 6.79 25.83
N ASP A 296 -5.12 6.19 26.74
CA ASP A 296 -4.61 5.49 27.92
C ASP A 296 -3.58 6.32 28.72
N GLY A 297 -3.84 7.64 28.90
CA GLY A 297 -2.98 8.56 29.61
C GLY A 297 -1.70 8.97 28.87
N THR A 298 -1.48 8.51 27.65
CA THR A 298 -0.34 8.88 26.82
C THR A 298 -0.78 9.77 25.64
N THR A 299 -0.10 10.90 25.47
CA THR A 299 -0.33 11.78 24.31
C THR A 299 0.57 11.38 23.15
N TYR A 300 -0.03 10.98 22.05
CA TYR A 300 0.62 10.63 20.79
C TYR A 300 0.52 11.79 19.80
N LYS A 301 1.65 12.15 19.19
CA LYS A 301 1.75 13.28 18.26
C LYS A 301 2.53 12.89 17.01
N LEU A 302 2.05 13.32 15.86
CA LEU A 302 2.72 13.17 14.57
C LEU A 302 4.15 13.76 14.64
N GLY A 303 5.12 13.03 14.09
CA GLY A 303 6.53 13.40 14.10
C GLY A 303 7.25 13.23 15.45
N LYS A 304 6.58 12.68 16.47
CA LYS A 304 7.17 12.35 17.78
C LYS A 304 7.02 10.88 18.12
N ASN A 305 5.83 10.47 18.51
CA ASN A 305 5.55 9.15 19.04
C ASN A 305 4.23 8.54 18.54
N LEU A 306 3.54 9.17 17.60
CA LEU A 306 2.43 8.55 16.89
C LEU A 306 3.01 7.39 16.08
N GLY A 307 2.55 6.17 16.34
CA GLY A 307 3.11 4.94 15.77
C GLY A 307 4.25 4.31 16.57
N ALA A 308 4.66 4.88 17.71
CA ALA A 308 5.57 4.20 18.64
C ALA A 308 4.94 2.89 19.16
N LYS A 309 5.79 1.98 19.61
CA LYS A 309 5.32 0.75 20.26
C LYS A 309 4.33 1.09 21.39
N GLY A 310 3.12 0.54 21.28
CA GLY A 310 2.03 0.82 22.24
C GLY A 310 1.08 1.94 21.81
N TYR A 311 1.23 2.55 20.63
CA TYR A 311 0.19 3.40 20.05
C TYR A 311 -1.04 2.57 19.73
N PRO A 312 -2.20 2.80 20.39
CA PRO A 312 -3.36 1.89 20.24
C PRO A 312 -3.91 1.81 18.83
N LEU A 313 -3.82 2.88 18.03
CA LEU A 313 -4.26 2.89 16.65
C LEU A 313 -3.16 2.48 15.64
N SER A 314 -2.13 1.75 16.09
CA SER A 314 -1.17 1.11 15.20
C SER A 314 -1.75 -0.15 14.59
N ARG A 315 -1.36 -0.45 13.34
CA ARG A 315 -1.75 -1.66 12.65
C ARG A 315 -0.66 -2.15 11.71
N ASP A 316 -0.62 -3.44 11.52
CA ASP A 316 0.25 -4.07 10.55
C ASP A 316 -0.25 -3.85 9.12
N LEU A 317 0.69 -3.79 8.19
CA LEU A 317 0.45 -3.72 6.76
C LEU A 317 0.85 -5.06 6.14
N HIS A 318 -0.11 -5.72 5.51
CA HIS A 318 -0.03 -7.11 5.10
C HIS A 318 -0.02 -7.26 3.59
N CYS A 319 0.85 -8.14 3.08
CA CYS A 319 0.76 -8.77 1.77
C CYS A 319 0.37 -10.23 1.99
N TYR A 320 -0.86 -10.61 1.70
CA TYR A 320 -1.31 -12.00 1.83
C TYR A 320 -1.07 -12.76 0.54
N THR A 321 -0.65 -14.04 0.67
CA THR A 321 -0.61 -15.01 -0.41
C THR A 321 -1.54 -16.18 -0.12
N TRP A 322 -1.93 -16.95 -1.15
CA TRP A 322 -2.95 -17.97 -1.03
C TRP A 322 -2.42 -19.38 -1.32
N LYS A 323 -2.66 -20.34 -0.40
CA LYS A 323 -2.17 -21.73 -0.47
C LYS A 323 -0.65 -21.83 -0.50
N GLY A 324 0.01 -21.00 0.28
CA GLY A 324 1.45 -20.86 0.34
C GLY A 324 1.94 -19.62 -0.42
N THR A 325 3.25 -19.46 -0.51
CA THR A 325 3.90 -18.35 -1.22
C THR A 325 4.73 -18.92 -2.36
N SER A 326 4.42 -18.54 -3.59
CA SER A 326 5.21 -18.93 -4.77
C SER A 326 6.57 -18.24 -4.78
N LYS A 327 7.51 -18.75 -5.59
CA LYS A 327 8.83 -18.14 -5.77
C LYS A 327 8.75 -16.71 -6.36
N LYS A 328 7.77 -16.43 -7.20
CA LYS A 328 7.54 -15.11 -7.80
C LYS A 328 7.06 -14.10 -6.75
N GLU A 329 6.05 -14.46 -5.96
CA GLU A 329 5.59 -13.68 -4.82
C GLU A 329 6.71 -13.46 -3.80
N ALA A 330 7.48 -14.52 -3.50
CA ALA A 330 8.58 -14.46 -2.57
C ALA A 330 9.69 -13.49 -3.00
N ALA A 331 10.02 -13.43 -4.27
CA ALA A 331 11.03 -12.53 -4.78
C ALA A 331 10.67 -11.05 -4.52
N PHE A 332 9.42 -10.68 -4.80
CA PHE A 332 8.92 -9.33 -4.56
C PHE A 332 8.75 -9.01 -3.07
N ILE A 333 8.13 -9.91 -2.31
CA ILE A 333 7.92 -9.72 -0.86
C ILE A 333 9.27 -9.70 -0.11
N ASN A 334 10.23 -10.54 -0.50
CA ASN A 334 11.57 -10.52 0.08
C ASN A 334 12.27 -9.17 -0.11
N MET A 335 12.16 -8.56 -1.29
CA MET A 335 12.65 -7.21 -1.55
C MET A 335 12.09 -6.21 -0.54
N LEU A 336 10.77 -6.20 -0.31
CA LEU A 336 10.10 -5.32 0.64
C LEU A 336 10.57 -5.55 2.09
N LEU A 337 10.92 -6.79 2.45
CA LEU A 337 11.36 -7.19 3.80
C LEU A 337 12.85 -6.94 4.08
N THR A 338 13.65 -6.56 3.09
CA THR A 338 15.06 -6.17 3.28
C THR A 338 15.19 -4.76 3.88
N GLU A 339 16.39 -4.41 4.34
CA GLU A 339 16.64 -3.03 4.78
C GLU A 339 16.44 -2.02 3.64
N TYR A 340 16.80 -2.41 2.42
CA TYR A 340 16.52 -1.65 1.21
C TYR A 340 15.01 -1.36 1.07
N GLY A 341 14.18 -2.39 1.03
CA GLY A 341 12.73 -2.24 0.86
C GLY A 341 12.09 -1.44 1.99
N GLN A 342 12.55 -1.65 3.22
CA GLN A 342 12.04 -0.90 4.37
C GLN A 342 12.37 0.60 4.30
N LYS A 343 13.55 0.97 3.84
CA LYS A 343 13.93 2.39 3.67
C LYS A 343 13.29 3.02 2.45
N GLN A 344 13.33 2.33 1.31
CA GLN A 344 12.88 2.88 0.04
C GLN A 344 11.36 2.93 -0.11
N PHE A 345 10.63 1.96 0.47
CA PHE A 345 9.19 1.82 0.23
C PHE A 345 8.34 2.00 1.49
N VAL A 346 8.85 1.69 2.68
CA VAL A 346 8.10 1.84 3.92
C VAL A 346 8.37 3.21 4.55
N GLU A 347 9.62 3.49 4.94
CA GLU A 347 10.02 4.75 5.57
C GLU A 347 9.81 5.97 4.65
N ALA A 348 10.12 5.82 3.36
CA ALA A 348 9.93 6.89 2.39
C ALA A 348 8.45 7.30 2.19
N ASN A 349 7.51 6.44 2.56
CA ASN A 349 6.08 6.72 2.58
C ASN A 349 5.56 7.07 3.99
N ASP A 350 6.45 7.50 4.89
CA ASP A 350 6.14 7.91 6.27
C ASP A 350 5.59 6.79 7.17
N TYR A 351 5.66 5.51 6.76
CA TYR A 351 5.31 4.36 7.58
C TYR A 351 6.46 3.90 8.48
N PHE A 352 6.15 3.09 9.48
CA PHE A 352 7.14 2.54 10.41
C PHE A 352 7.71 1.24 9.85
N THR A 353 9.04 1.17 9.81
CA THR A 353 9.77 -0.02 9.38
C THR A 353 9.69 -1.13 10.42
N LEU A 354 9.79 -2.37 9.93
CA LEU A 354 9.89 -3.53 10.81
C LEU A 354 11.29 -3.63 11.43
N PRO A 355 11.41 -3.91 12.75
CA PRO A 355 12.68 -4.26 13.37
C PRO A 355 13.34 -5.48 12.71
N PRO A 356 14.68 -5.62 12.74
CA PRO A 356 15.40 -6.72 12.09
C PRO A 356 14.86 -8.12 12.43
N GLU A 357 14.58 -8.38 13.71
CA GLU A 357 14.03 -9.68 14.16
C GLU A 357 12.64 -9.96 13.54
N ARG A 358 11.81 -8.93 13.42
CA ARG A 358 10.49 -9.05 12.83
C ARG A 358 10.58 -9.29 11.32
N ARG A 359 11.50 -8.60 10.63
CA ARG A 359 11.78 -8.84 9.21
C ARG A 359 12.24 -10.29 8.98
N GLU A 360 13.14 -10.79 9.83
CA GLU A 360 13.62 -12.19 9.73
C GLU A 360 12.48 -13.19 9.94
N LYS A 361 11.62 -12.96 10.94
CA LYS A 361 10.42 -13.77 11.14
C LYS A 361 9.50 -13.77 9.92
N GLN A 362 9.35 -12.65 9.22
CA GLN A 362 8.55 -12.61 8.00
C GLN A 362 9.26 -13.36 6.85
N ARG A 363 10.57 -13.17 6.66
CA ARG A 363 11.35 -13.90 5.66
C ARG A 363 11.32 -15.41 5.86
N SER A 364 11.30 -15.90 7.10
CA SER A 364 11.23 -17.34 7.36
C SER A 364 9.93 -18.02 6.90
N LYS A 365 8.90 -17.24 6.55
CA LYS A 365 7.65 -17.74 5.94
C LYS A 365 7.75 -17.92 4.42
N LEU A 366 8.76 -17.31 3.80
CA LEU A 366 8.99 -17.44 2.36
C LEU A 366 9.55 -18.82 2.01
N PRO A 367 9.34 -19.31 0.79
CA PRO A 367 9.95 -20.55 0.34
C PRO A 367 11.48 -20.46 0.41
N LYS A 368 12.13 -21.62 0.52
CA LYS A 368 13.59 -21.67 0.59
C LYS A 368 14.20 -21.04 -0.66
N PRO A 369 15.14 -20.09 -0.51
CA PRO A 369 15.84 -19.49 -1.63
C PRO A 369 16.73 -20.51 -2.35
N ASP A 370 16.87 -20.37 -3.67
CA ASP A 370 17.78 -21.20 -4.47
C ASP A 370 19.23 -20.71 -4.34
N LYS A 371 19.44 -19.42 -4.11
CA LYS A 371 20.74 -18.81 -3.80
C LYS A 371 20.73 -18.25 -2.38
N GLN A 372 21.76 -18.55 -1.61
CA GLN A 372 21.93 -17.94 -0.30
C GLN A 372 22.46 -16.50 -0.47
N VAL A 373 21.77 -15.55 0.15
CA VAL A 373 22.17 -14.15 0.19
C VAL A 373 22.44 -13.74 1.64
N ASN A 374 23.55 -13.06 1.86
CA ASN A 374 23.82 -12.45 3.13
C ASN A 374 23.12 -11.08 3.16
N TYR A 375 22.08 -10.94 3.96
CA TYR A 375 21.30 -9.71 4.12
C TYR A 375 21.99 -8.67 5.04
N GLY A 376 23.31 -8.67 5.16
CA GLY A 376 24.08 -7.77 6.04
C GLY A 376 23.61 -7.84 7.50
N ALA A 377 24.44 -8.26 8.41
CA ALA A 377 24.14 -8.13 9.82
C ALA A 377 24.00 -6.64 10.14
N SER A 378 22.84 -6.24 10.69
CA SER A 378 22.62 -4.88 11.20
C SER A 378 23.74 -4.56 12.21
N THR A 379 24.75 -3.80 11.78
CA THR A 379 25.83 -3.34 12.67
C THR A 379 25.30 -2.24 13.56
N ASN A 380 24.58 -2.63 14.62
CA ASN A 380 24.36 -1.83 15.83
C ASN A 380 24.19 -2.76 17.05
N ALA A 381 25.21 -3.54 17.33
CA ALA A 381 25.44 -4.05 18.67
C ALA A 381 26.54 -3.18 19.28
N ASN A 382 26.14 -2.17 20.05
CA ASN A 382 27.00 -1.53 21.02
C ASN A 382 27.53 -2.61 21.99
N GLN A 383 28.68 -3.17 21.69
CA GLN A 383 29.48 -3.91 22.67
C GLN A 383 30.17 -2.87 23.57
N THR A 384 29.49 -2.52 24.64
CA THR A 384 30.16 -1.95 25.81
C THR A 384 30.89 -3.09 26.50
N THR A 385 32.13 -3.32 26.08
CA THR A 385 33.09 -4.12 26.87
C THR A 385 33.48 -3.31 28.09
N THR A 386 32.88 -3.61 29.20
CA THR A 386 33.43 -3.25 30.52
C THR A 386 34.64 -4.18 30.76
N GLN A 387 35.83 -3.67 30.53
CA GLN A 387 37.03 -4.25 31.14
C GLN A 387 37.08 -3.80 32.59
N SER A 388 36.90 -4.76 33.47
CA SER A 388 37.27 -4.64 34.88
C SER A 388 38.80 -4.77 35.04
N ASN A 389 39.38 -3.77 35.63
CA ASN A 389 40.60 -3.91 36.44
C ASN A 389 40.20 -3.70 37.91
#